data_531aec4bd7bca6fe4788825a77ba961e
#
_entry.id   531aec4bd7bca6fe4788825a77ba961e
#
_cell.length_a   1.000
_cell.length_b   1.000
_cell.length_c   1.000
_cell.angle_alpha   90.00
_cell.angle_beta   90.00
_cell.angle_gamma   90.00
#
_symmetry.space_group_name_H-M   'P 1'
#
loop_
_entity.id
_entity.type
_entity.pdbx_description
1 polymer ?
#
loop_
_entity_poly.entity_id
_entity_poly.type
_entity_poly.pdbx_seq_one_letter_code
_entity_poly.pdbx_strand_id
1 'polypeptide(L)'
;NDATGRLIGTDGEGWAVLERVLDLAAVALAAEQVGGAQACLDMAVQYAKDRVQFGRPIGSFQAIKHKCADMLLEVESAKSAAYYAMWCASEMNDELPSVASLAKAYCSEAYFHATAENIQIHGGIGFTWEHPAHLYFKRAKSSELLFGDPTYHRELLAQRIGI
;
A
#
# COMPACT_ATOMS: atom_id res chain seq x y z
N ASN A 1 -13.95 22.44 -34.70
CA ASN A 1 -14.33 21.04 -34.47
C ASN A 1 -15.49 21.03 -33.49
N ASP A 2 -16.71 20.86 -34.01
CA ASP A 2 -17.92 20.72 -33.19
C ASP A 2 -17.95 19.28 -32.65
N ALA A 3 -17.43 19.08 -31.45
CA ALA A 3 -17.58 17.83 -30.76
C ALA A 3 -18.98 17.79 -30.12
N THR A 4 -19.81 16.85 -30.54
CA THR A 4 -21.09 16.58 -29.88
C THR A 4 -20.85 15.63 -28.71
N GLY A 5 -21.14 16.09 -27.52
CA GLY A 5 -21.10 15.31 -26.29
C GLY A 5 -22.49 15.03 -25.75
N ARG A 6 -22.67 13.88 -25.07
CA ARG A 6 -23.87 13.59 -24.27
C ARG A 6 -23.55 13.75 -22.80
N LEU A 7 -24.25 14.64 -22.10
CA LEU A 7 -24.16 14.73 -20.65
C LEU A 7 -24.71 13.47 -19.98
N ILE A 8 -23.97 12.89 -19.05
CA ILE A 8 -24.40 11.77 -18.21
C ILE A 8 -24.60 12.31 -16.80
N GLY A 9 -25.82 12.23 -16.27
CA GLY A 9 -26.20 12.83 -14.99
C GLY A 9 -26.69 14.28 -15.13
N THR A 10 -26.64 15.02 -14.03
CA THR A 10 -27.06 16.43 -13.94
C THR A 10 -25.85 17.34 -13.98
N ASP A 11 -25.94 18.46 -14.67
CA ASP A 11 -24.88 19.46 -14.71
C ASP A 11 -24.64 20.05 -13.29
N GLY A 12 -23.38 20.13 -12.90
CA GLY A 12 -22.95 20.59 -11.57
C GLY A 12 -22.90 19.51 -10.49
N GLU A 13 -23.44 18.32 -10.68
CA GLU A 13 -23.48 17.24 -9.67
C GLU A 13 -22.34 16.19 -9.81
N GLY A 14 -21.44 16.37 -10.77
CA GLY A 14 -20.39 15.41 -11.07
C GLY A 14 -19.38 15.18 -9.93
N TRP A 15 -19.19 16.15 -9.03
CA TRP A 15 -18.21 16.02 -7.95
C TRP A 15 -18.55 14.89 -6.97
N ALA A 16 -19.80 14.77 -6.55
CA ALA A 16 -20.20 13.69 -5.62
C ALA A 16 -19.95 12.28 -6.19
N VAL A 17 -20.17 12.14 -7.51
CA VAL A 17 -19.87 10.87 -8.21
C VAL A 17 -18.36 10.62 -8.27
N LEU A 18 -17.57 11.65 -8.59
CA LEU A 18 -16.11 11.53 -8.68
C LEU A 18 -15.49 11.21 -7.30
N GLU A 19 -15.94 11.88 -6.25
CA GLU A 19 -15.48 11.62 -4.87
C GLU A 19 -15.70 10.15 -4.48
N ARG A 20 -16.87 9.60 -4.78
CA ARG A 20 -17.16 8.18 -4.53
C ARG A 20 -16.26 7.25 -5.33
N VAL A 21 -16.00 7.59 -6.59
CA VAL A 21 -15.07 6.81 -7.45
C VAL A 21 -13.66 6.87 -6.89
N LEU A 22 -13.21 8.01 -6.38
CA LEU A 22 -11.87 8.14 -5.77
C LEU A 22 -11.73 7.33 -4.48
N ASP A 23 -12.77 7.26 -3.64
CA ASP A 23 -12.76 6.39 -2.46
C ASP A 23 -12.64 4.91 -2.85
N LEU A 24 -13.42 4.45 -3.82
CA LEU A 24 -13.33 3.08 -4.34
C LEU A 24 -11.96 2.78 -4.97
N ALA A 25 -11.40 3.74 -5.70
CA ALA A 25 -10.07 3.61 -6.29
C ALA A 25 -8.97 3.54 -5.23
N ALA A 26 -9.09 4.32 -4.14
CA ALA A 26 -8.18 4.27 -3.00
C ALA A 26 -8.21 2.90 -2.32
N VAL A 27 -9.41 2.31 -2.13
CA VAL A 27 -9.57 0.95 -1.57
C VAL A 27 -8.94 -0.10 -2.47
N ALA A 28 -9.17 -0.05 -3.78
CA ALA A 28 -8.59 -0.99 -4.73
C ALA A 28 -7.06 -0.89 -4.76
N LEU A 29 -6.52 0.33 -4.68
CA LEU A 29 -5.08 0.56 -4.61
C LEU A 29 -4.47 0.08 -3.29
N ALA A 30 -5.17 0.25 -2.15
CA ALA A 30 -4.74 -0.30 -0.86
C ALA A 30 -4.64 -1.84 -0.89
N ALA A 31 -5.58 -2.51 -1.56
CA ALA A 31 -5.53 -3.97 -1.75
C ALA A 31 -4.31 -4.40 -2.58
N GLU A 32 -3.99 -3.69 -3.67
CA GLU A 32 -2.77 -3.92 -4.45
C GLU A 32 -1.51 -3.72 -3.60
N GLN A 33 -1.46 -2.64 -2.82
CA GLN A 33 -0.32 -2.32 -1.94
C GLN A 33 -0.05 -3.41 -0.91
N VAL A 34 -1.09 -3.96 -0.31
CA VAL A 34 -0.98 -5.10 0.63
C VAL A 34 -0.41 -6.34 -0.05
N GLY A 35 -0.85 -6.65 -1.27
CA GLY A 35 -0.30 -7.76 -2.05
C GLY A 35 1.19 -7.58 -2.34
N GLY A 36 1.59 -6.36 -2.72
CA GLY A 36 2.99 -6.01 -2.95
C GLY A 36 3.85 -6.06 -1.68
N ALA A 37 3.32 -5.58 -0.56
CA ALA A 37 3.99 -5.63 0.74
C ALA A 37 4.20 -7.07 1.21
N GLN A 38 3.20 -7.94 1.07
CA GLN A 38 3.31 -9.37 1.37
C GLN A 38 4.40 -10.04 0.53
N ALA A 39 4.43 -9.79 -0.78
CA ALA A 39 5.45 -10.35 -1.65
C ALA A 39 6.88 -9.93 -1.23
N CYS A 40 7.05 -8.67 -0.80
CA CYS A 40 8.33 -8.18 -0.28
C CYS A 40 8.73 -8.85 1.03
N LEU A 41 7.79 -9.05 1.95
CA LEU A 41 8.01 -9.78 3.20
C LEU A 41 8.45 -11.23 2.91
N ASP A 42 7.74 -11.93 2.02
CA ASP A 42 8.05 -13.32 1.67
C ASP A 42 9.45 -13.44 1.06
N MET A 43 9.81 -12.55 0.13
CA MET A 43 11.15 -12.50 -0.46
C MET A 43 12.24 -12.24 0.60
N ALA A 44 12.02 -11.27 1.48
CA ALA A 44 12.97 -10.92 2.55
C ALA A 44 13.18 -12.09 3.53
N VAL A 45 12.09 -12.72 3.96
CA VAL A 45 12.13 -13.87 4.89
C VAL A 45 12.82 -15.07 4.24
N GLN A 46 12.52 -15.36 2.96
CA GLN A 46 13.16 -16.47 2.26
C GLN A 46 14.65 -16.22 2.09
N TYR A 47 15.03 -15.02 1.63
CA TYR A 47 16.45 -14.67 1.51
C TYR A 47 17.19 -14.73 2.86
N ALA A 48 16.55 -14.29 3.94
CA ALA A 48 17.12 -14.35 5.28
C ALA A 48 17.38 -15.80 5.76
N LYS A 49 16.59 -16.77 5.29
CA LYS A 49 16.79 -18.20 5.57
C LYS A 49 17.92 -18.82 4.74
N ASP A 50 18.03 -18.41 3.47
CA ASP A 50 18.91 -19.05 2.50
C ASP A 50 20.32 -18.45 2.47
N ARG A 51 20.44 -17.13 2.69
CA ARG A 51 21.71 -16.43 2.61
C ARG A 51 22.58 -16.70 3.83
N VAL A 52 23.73 -17.28 3.61
CA VAL A 52 24.72 -17.57 4.67
C VAL A 52 25.81 -16.48 4.70
N GLN A 53 26.07 -15.91 5.87
CA GLN A 53 27.21 -15.06 6.16
C GLN A 53 27.71 -15.36 7.58
N PHE A 54 29.04 -15.25 7.79
CA PHE A 54 29.67 -15.57 9.07
C PHE A 54 29.33 -17.00 9.58
N GLY A 55 29.23 -17.97 8.65
CA GLY A 55 29.00 -19.39 8.95
C GLY A 55 27.55 -19.75 9.32
N ARG A 56 26.57 -18.83 9.19
CA ARG A 56 25.16 -19.10 9.50
C ARG A 56 24.19 -18.27 8.63
N PRO A 57 22.92 -18.67 8.51
CA PRO A 57 21.91 -17.88 7.80
C PRO A 57 21.80 -16.46 8.39
N ILE A 58 21.64 -15.45 7.52
CA ILE A 58 21.56 -14.05 7.98
C ILE A 58 20.32 -13.79 8.87
N GLY A 59 19.24 -14.55 8.69
CA GLY A 59 18.05 -14.49 9.54
C GLY A 59 18.30 -14.96 10.99
N SER A 60 19.46 -15.56 11.30
CA SER A 60 19.85 -15.87 12.68
C SER A 60 20.32 -14.65 13.46
N PHE A 61 20.66 -13.54 12.80
CA PHE A 61 21.06 -12.29 13.45
C PHE A 61 19.85 -11.46 13.86
N GLN A 62 19.87 -10.90 15.08
CA GLN A 62 18.74 -10.13 15.62
C GLN A 62 18.33 -8.97 14.71
N ALA A 63 19.27 -8.24 14.13
CA ALA A 63 18.99 -7.12 13.25
C ALA A 63 18.09 -7.51 12.09
N ILE A 64 18.32 -8.66 11.45
CA ILE A 64 17.51 -9.16 10.33
C ILE A 64 16.19 -9.74 10.83
N LYS A 65 16.22 -10.52 11.93
CA LYS A 65 15.01 -11.09 12.54
C LYS A 65 13.98 -10.02 12.90
N HIS A 66 14.41 -8.95 13.55
CA HIS A 66 13.52 -7.89 14.00
C HIS A 66 12.93 -7.13 12.81
N LYS A 67 13.74 -6.82 11.78
CA LYS A 67 13.22 -6.25 10.54
C LYS A 67 12.10 -7.09 9.91
N CYS A 68 12.29 -8.40 9.79
CA CYS A 68 11.26 -9.30 9.27
C CYS A 68 10.02 -9.35 10.18
N ALA A 69 10.19 -9.28 11.50
CA ALA A 69 9.08 -9.27 12.45
C ALA A 69 8.29 -7.95 12.38
N ASP A 70 8.97 -6.81 12.29
CA ASP A 70 8.35 -5.50 12.13
C ASP A 70 7.58 -5.41 10.80
N MET A 71 8.20 -5.87 9.70
CA MET A 71 7.52 -5.99 8.40
C MET A 71 6.25 -6.85 8.49
N LEU A 72 6.30 -8.00 9.19
CA LEU A 72 5.13 -8.88 9.35
C LEU A 72 4.00 -8.15 10.10
N LEU A 73 4.33 -7.47 11.20
CA LEU A 73 3.35 -6.71 11.98
C LEU A 73 2.65 -5.64 11.14
N GLU A 74 3.42 -4.87 10.37
CA GLU A 74 2.87 -3.83 9.49
C GLU A 74 2.03 -4.41 8.35
N VAL A 75 2.49 -5.47 7.71
CA VAL A 75 1.75 -6.13 6.62
C VAL A 75 0.43 -6.72 7.12
N GLU A 76 0.40 -7.39 8.26
CA GLU A 76 -0.84 -7.95 8.83
C GLU A 76 -1.82 -6.84 9.27
N SER A 77 -1.30 -5.73 9.81
CA SER A 77 -2.13 -4.56 10.13
C SER A 77 -2.71 -3.91 8.86
N ALA A 78 -1.89 -3.78 7.80
CA ALA A 78 -2.33 -3.26 6.52
C ALA A 78 -3.39 -4.16 5.85
N LYS A 79 -3.24 -5.49 5.94
CA LYS A 79 -4.27 -6.44 5.48
C LYS A 79 -5.60 -6.22 6.18
N SER A 80 -5.57 -6.06 7.50
CA SER A 80 -6.80 -5.82 8.28
C SER A 80 -7.50 -4.54 7.82
N ALA A 81 -6.75 -3.45 7.65
CA ALA A 81 -7.29 -2.18 7.17
C ALA A 81 -7.86 -2.30 5.73
N ALA A 82 -7.12 -2.93 4.82
CA ALA A 82 -7.54 -3.10 3.43
C ALA A 82 -8.78 -4.01 3.32
N TYR A 83 -8.84 -5.13 4.05
CA TYR A 83 -9.99 -6.03 4.03
C TYR A 83 -11.25 -5.37 4.58
N TYR A 84 -11.12 -4.60 5.66
CA TYR A 84 -12.25 -3.83 6.17
C TYR A 84 -12.73 -2.78 5.16
N ALA A 85 -11.80 -2.06 4.53
CA ALA A 85 -12.14 -1.09 3.48
C ALA A 85 -12.82 -1.74 2.27
N MET A 86 -12.35 -2.91 1.83
CA MET A 86 -12.99 -3.68 0.75
C MET A 86 -14.39 -4.15 1.13
N TRP A 87 -14.60 -4.58 2.38
CA TRP A 87 -15.94 -4.92 2.86
C TRP A 87 -16.86 -3.69 2.87
N CYS A 88 -16.42 -2.55 3.40
CA CYS A 88 -17.18 -1.30 3.33
C CYS A 88 -17.52 -0.89 1.90
N ALA A 89 -16.62 -1.12 0.96
CA ALA A 89 -16.84 -0.83 -0.45
C ALA A 89 -17.87 -1.77 -1.09
N SER A 90 -17.85 -3.07 -0.76
CA SER A 90 -18.81 -4.06 -1.28
C SER A 90 -20.24 -3.81 -0.78
N GLU A 91 -20.38 -3.44 0.48
CA GLU A 91 -21.67 -3.14 1.12
C GLU A 91 -22.13 -1.69 0.86
N MET A 92 -21.32 -0.85 0.23
CA MET A 92 -21.54 0.59 0.07
C MET A 92 -21.86 1.28 1.41
N ASN A 93 -21.17 0.85 2.47
CA ASN A 93 -21.35 1.28 3.85
C ASN A 93 -21.02 2.77 4.02
N ASP A 94 -21.70 3.45 4.95
CA ASP A 94 -21.50 4.89 5.22
C ASP A 94 -20.12 5.22 5.79
N GLU A 95 -19.41 4.23 6.35
CA GLU A 95 -18.03 4.38 6.83
C GLU A 95 -16.99 4.39 5.69
N LEU A 96 -17.37 3.99 4.47
CA LEU A 96 -16.45 3.85 3.34
C LEU A 96 -15.55 5.08 3.13
N PRO A 97 -16.01 6.33 3.18
CA PRO A 97 -15.12 7.47 2.97
C PRO A 97 -13.98 7.54 3.98
N SER A 98 -14.29 7.39 5.26
CA SER A 98 -13.28 7.43 6.34
C SER A 98 -12.32 6.25 6.27
N VAL A 99 -12.86 5.06 6.07
CA VAL A 99 -12.07 3.82 6.01
C VAL A 99 -11.20 3.75 4.74
N ALA A 100 -11.66 4.27 3.61
CA ALA A 100 -10.86 4.39 2.39
C ALA A 100 -9.61 5.26 2.62
N SER A 101 -9.77 6.42 3.27
CA SER A 101 -8.66 7.29 3.62
C SER A 101 -7.68 6.63 4.61
N LEU A 102 -8.21 5.97 5.64
CA LEU A 102 -7.40 5.23 6.61
C LEU A 102 -6.57 4.14 5.94
N ALA A 103 -7.22 3.28 5.15
CA ALA A 103 -6.57 2.18 4.46
C ALA A 103 -5.52 2.67 3.47
N LYS A 104 -5.83 3.70 2.66
CA LYS A 104 -4.88 4.25 1.68
C LYS A 104 -3.65 4.84 2.35
N ALA A 105 -3.81 5.60 3.43
CA ALA A 105 -2.69 6.16 4.17
C ALA A 105 -1.79 5.06 4.75
N TYR A 106 -2.36 4.11 5.48
CA TYR A 106 -1.61 3.08 6.18
C TYR A 106 -0.96 2.07 5.23
N CYS A 107 -1.71 1.56 4.24
CA CYS A 107 -1.19 0.58 3.29
C CYS A 107 -0.06 1.16 2.41
N SER A 108 -0.12 2.45 2.06
CA SER A 108 0.96 3.11 1.31
C SER A 108 2.28 3.12 2.09
N GLU A 109 2.24 3.46 3.37
CA GLU A 109 3.44 3.50 4.22
C GLU A 109 3.97 2.09 4.50
N ALA A 110 3.10 1.16 4.85
CA ALA A 110 3.47 -0.23 5.09
C ALA A 110 4.12 -0.87 3.85
N TYR A 111 3.57 -0.62 2.65
CA TYR A 111 4.14 -1.13 1.42
C TYR A 111 5.50 -0.49 1.11
N PHE A 112 5.62 0.83 1.23
CA PHE A 112 6.89 1.51 1.00
C PHE A 112 7.98 1.02 1.96
N HIS A 113 7.65 0.90 3.26
CA HIS A 113 8.57 0.38 4.26
C HIS A 113 8.97 -1.08 3.98
N ALA A 114 8.00 -1.95 3.68
CA ALA A 114 8.30 -3.35 3.33
C ALA A 114 9.23 -3.47 2.12
N THR A 115 9.07 -2.62 1.09
CA THR A 115 9.96 -2.64 -0.08
C THR A 115 11.36 -2.14 0.25
N ALA A 116 11.48 -1.11 1.09
CA ALA A 116 12.78 -0.56 1.52
C ALA A 116 13.56 -1.60 2.35
N GLU A 117 12.90 -2.24 3.31
CA GLU A 117 13.52 -3.28 4.14
C GLU A 117 13.86 -4.53 3.32
N ASN A 118 13.02 -4.91 2.36
CA ASN A 118 13.34 -6.00 1.44
C ASN A 118 14.63 -5.74 0.66
N ILE A 119 14.80 -4.54 0.09
CA ILE A 119 16.06 -4.14 -0.57
C ILE A 119 17.24 -4.18 0.42
N GLN A 120 17.05 -3.63 1.62
CA GLN A 120 18.09 -3.58 2.64
C GLN A 120 18.55 -4.99 3.07
N ILE A 121 17.62 -5.93 3.24
CA ILE A 121 17.91 -7.32 3.62
C ILE A 121 18.67 -8.04 2.50
N HIS A 122 18.32 -7.80 1.23
CA HIS A 122 19.03 -8.36 0.08
C HIS A 122 20.41 -7.72 -0.14
N GLY A 123 20.62 -6.49 0.35
CA GLY A 123 21.87 -5.75 0.14
C GLY A 123 22.11 -5.43 -1.34
N GLY A 124 23.34 -5.55 -1.80
CA GLY A 124 23.73 -5.15 -3.15
C GLY A 124 22.87 -5.73 -4.27
N ILE A 125 22.48 -6.99 -4.18
CA ILE A 125 21.65 -7.64 -5.21
C ILE A 125 20.25 -7.02 -5.32
N GLY A 126 19.70 -6.49 -4.22
CA GLY A 126 18.38 -5.84 -4.21
C GLY A 126 18.29 -4.59 -5.09
N PHE A 127 19.41 -3.98 -5.44
CA PHE A 127 19.50 -2.82 -6.35
C PHE A 127 19.80 -3.18 -7.80
N THR A 128 20.11 -4.44 -8.09
CA THR A 128 20.45 -4.86 -9.44
C THR A 128 19.20 -5.19 -10.27
N TRP A 129 19.36 -5.20 -11.61
CA TRP A 129 18.30 -5.64 -12.51
C TRP A 129 18.04 -7.17 -12.47
N GLU A 130 18.90 -7.91 -11.81
CA GLU A 130 18.81 -9.37 -11.66
C GLU A 130 17.78 -9.78 -10.60
N HIS A 131 17.41 -8.85 -9.70
CA HIS A 131 16.45 -9.10 -8.62
C HIS A 131 15.23 -8.19 -8.71
N PRO A 132 13.99 -8.70 -8.51
CA PRO A 132 12.77 -7.92 -8.67
C PRO A 132 12.49 -6.88 -7.56
N ALA A 133 13.26 -6.86 -6.47
CA ALA A 133 13.00 -5.97 -5.31
C ALA A 133 12.87 -4.49 -5.71
N HIS A 134 13.72 -4.00 -6.63
CA HIS A 134 13.66 -2.62 -7.10
C HIS A 134 12.37 -2.27 -7.87
N LEU A 135 11.70 -3.26 -8.50
CA LEU A 135 10.43 -3.06 -9.18
C LEU A 135 9.32 -2.78 -8.18
N TYR A 136 9.29 -3.56 -7.09
CA TYR A 136 8.35 -3.34 -5.98
C TYR A 136 8.56 -1.97 -5.33
N PHE A 137 9.81 -1.56 -5.10
CA PHE A 137 10.12 -0.25 -4.53
C PHE A 137 9.61 0.91 -5.41
N LYS A 138 9.84 0.84 -6.72
CA LYS A 138 9.32 1.82 -7.67
C LYS A 138 7.79 1.82 -7.72
N ARG A 139 7.17 0.64 -7.70
CA ARG A 139 5.71 0.52 -7.67
C ARG A 139 5.12 1.05 -6.38
N ALA A 140 5.73 0.78 -5.22
CA ALA A 140 5.31 1.32 -3.94
C ALA A 140 5.29 2.84 -3.97
N LYS A 141 6.37 3.48 -4.45
CA LYS A 141 6.43 4.95 -4.52
C LYS A 141 5.42 5.54 -5.50
N SER A 142 5.22 4.91 -6.64
CA SER A 142 4.21 5.32 -7.62
C SER A 142 2.79 5.20 -7.03
N SER A 143 2.46 4.09 -6.38
CA SER A 143 1.14 3.85 -5.79
C SER A 143 0.88 4.69 -4.54
N GLU A 144 1.94 5.08 -3.81
CA GLU A 144 1.83 6.01 -2.67
C GLU A 144 1.27 7.37 -3.11
N LEU A 145 1.74 7.88 -4.25
CA LEU A 145 1.32 9.19 -4.76
C LEU A 145 -0.02 9.16 -5.52
N LEU A 146 -0.38 8.01 -6.08
CA LEU A 146 -1.61 7.87 -6.87
C LEU A 146 -2.85 8.02 -5.98
N PHE A 147 -3.80 8.86 -6.39
CA PHE A 147 -5.02 9.24 -5.68
C PHE A 147 -4.81 9.96 -4.34
N GLY A 148 -3.65 10.53 -4.11
CA GLY A 148 -3.27 11.22 -2.87
C GLY A 148 -2.27 10.43 -2.02
N ASP A 149 -1.35 11.16 -1.43
CA ASP A 149 -0.32 10.60 -0.55
C ASP A 149 -0.86 10.33 0.88
N PRO A 150 -0.09 9.68 1.77
CA PRO A 150 -0.52 9.42 3.13
C PRO A 150 -0.87 10.67 3.93
N THR A 151 -0.18 11.81 3.69
CA THR A 151 -0.47 13.07 4.38
C THR A 151 -1.83 13.63 3.96
N TYR A 152 -2.11 13.64 2.66
CA TYR A 152 -3.41 14.01 2.12
C TYR A 152 -4.55 13.16 2.70
N HIS A 153 -4.37 11.84 2.73
CA HIS A 153 -5.40 10.95 3.26
C HIS A 153 -5.61 11.04 4.77
N ARG A 154 -4.57 11.38 5.55
CA ARG A 154 -4.72 11.68 6.98
C ARG A 154 -5.51 12.94 7.21
N GLU A 155 -5.24 14.00 6.47
CA GLU A 155 -6.02 15.24 6.53
C GLU A 155 -7.48 15.00 6.15
N LEU A 156 -7.71 14.27 5.05
CA LEU A 156 -9.04 13.92 4.60
C LEU A 156 -9.79 13.05 5.64
N LEU A 157 -9.09 12.10 6.28
CA LEU A 157 -9.65 11.28 7.36
C LEU A 157 -10.07 12.16 8.55
N ALA A 158 -9.20 13.09 8.98
CA ALA A 158 -9.49 14.00 10.09
C ALA A 158 -10.77 14.79 9.82
N GLN A 159 -10.91 15.38 8.63
CA GLN A 159 -12.11 16.09 8.20
C GLN A 159 -13.36 15.19 8.20
N ARG A 160 -13.24 13.93 7.72
CA ARG A 160 -14.34 12.97 7.63
C ARG A 160 -14.84 12.47 8.99
N ILE A 161 -13.99 12.48 10.02
CA ILE A 161 -14.36 12.11 11.40
C ILE A 161 -14.66 13.35 12.29
N GLY A 162 -14.60 14.55 11.72
CA GLY A 162 -15.05 15.80 12.37
C GLY A 162 -14.02 16.47 13.27
N ILE A 163 -12.71 16.29 12.99
CA ILE A 163 -11.61 17.00 13.66
C ILE A 163 -10.76 17.80 12.67
#